data_38dd7d9019bbb1891b1c4c5e1acd945c
#
_entry.id   38dd7d9019bbb1891b1c4c5e1acd945c
#
_cell.length_a   1.000
_cell.length_b   1.000
_cell.length_c   1.000
_cell.angle_alpha   90.00
_cell.angle_beta   90.00
_cell.angle_gamma   90.00
#
_symmetry.space_group_name_H-M   'P 1'
#
loop_
_entity.id
_entity.type
_entity.pdbx_description
1 polymer ?
#
loop_
_entity_poly.entity_id
_entity_poly.type
_entity_poly.pdbx_seq_one_letter_code
_entity_poly.pdbx_strand_id
1 'polypeptide(L)'
;MSLKTKLLLFVALSAALALTPLAIMLVKANWALPIRDISVGLAFFGMAIAGMQFLPIARIPWLSDVVELDKMYKIHHVVSASSVLLVALHPLILLLTSSVYYSGFLIIGGWIGLAGLVLIAITSIYRKQLKISYTTWLLMHDLLTLLIMVFGLQHMFKRNYYMRDPAMAAAWILLIVIWGGLMLYMRLIRPLILGKHPYAVS
;
A
#
# COMPACT_ATOMS: atom_id res chain seq x y z
N MET A 1 13.57 -25.25 8.31
CA MET A 1 13.50 -24.54 7.01
C MET A 1 14.69 -23.61 6.92
N SER A 2 15.45 -23.63 5.82
CA SER A 2 16.64 -22.77 5.66
C SER A 2 16.25 -21.28 5.58
N LEU A 3 17.20 -20.39 5.89
CA LEU A 3 16.99 -18.93 5.81
C LEU A 3 16.61 -18.51 4.36
N LYS A 4 17.27 -19.09 3.37
CA LYS A 4 16.98 -18.86 1.94
C LYS A 4 15.54 -19.26 1.59
N THR A 5 15.08 -20.41 2.08
CA THR A 5 13.70 -20.88 1.84
C THR A 5 12.66 -19.94 2.46
N LYS A 6 12.90 -19.45 3.69
CA LYS A 6 12.02 -18.46 4.36
C LYS A 6 11.92 -17.18 3.53
N LEU A 7 13.06 -16.66 3.05
CA LEU A 7 13.11 -15.45 2.24
C LEU A 7 12.38 -15.63 0.91
N LEU A 8 12.63 -16.74 0.22
CA LEU A 8 11.94 -17.05 -1.05
C LEU A 8 10.42 -17.12 -0.86
N LEU A 9 9.96 -17.80 0.18
CA LEU A 9 8.53 -17.90 0.49
C LEU A 9 7.92 -16.52 0.80
N PHE A 10 8.63 -15.70 1.57
CA PHE A 10 8.17 -14.33 1.87
C PHE A 10 8.04 -13.49 0.60
N VAL A 11 9.06 -13.49 -0.25
CA VAL A 11 9.05 -12.73 -1.51
C VAL A 11 7.96 -13.27 -2.45
N ALA A 12 7.87 -14.58 -2.62
CA ALA A 12 6.87 -15.21 -3.49
C ALA A 12 5.44 -14.91 -3.03
N LEU A 13 5.16 -15.03 -1.73
CA LEU A 13 3.84 -14.74 -1.18
C LEU A 13 3.49 -13.25 -1.32
N SER A 14 4.43 -12.36 -0.99
CA SER A 14 4.23 -10.91 -1.14
C SER A 14 3.99 -10.51 -2.59
N ALA A 15 4.76 -11.06 -3.52
CA ALA A 15 4.58 -10.83 -4.95
C ALA A 15 3.24 -11.38 -5.45
N ALA A 16 2.87 -12.59 -5.05
CA ALA A 16 1.60 -13.19 -5.44
C ALA A 16 0.41 -12.33 -4.96
N LEU A 17 0.41 -11.92 -3.70
CA LEU A 17 -0.64 -11.06 -3.14
C LEU A 17 -0.70 -9.70 -3.85
N ALA A 18 0.45 -9.06 -4.10
CA ALA A 18 0.50 -7.76 -4.75
C ALA A 18 0.08 -7.81 -6.23
N LEU A 19 0.41 -8.90 -6.93
CA LEU A 19 0.08 -9.09 -8.35
C LEU A 19 -1.36 -9.58 -8.56
N THR A 20 -2.02 -10.14 -7.56
CA THR A 20 -3.36 -10.73 -7.70
C THR A 20 -4.39 -9.75 -8.29
N PRO A 21 -4.57 -8.50 -7.81
CA PRO A 21 -5.53 -7.58 -8.40
C PRO A 21 -5.21 -7.22 -9.85
N LEU A 22 -3.93 -7.06 -10.17
CA LEU A 22 -3.48 -6.81 -11.55
C LEU A 22 -3.78 -8.00 -12.45
N ALA A 23 -3.46 -9.21 -12.03
CA ALA A 23 -3.71 -10.42 -12.80
C ALA A 23 -5.21 -10.63 -13.07
N ILE A 24 -6.06 -10.45 -12.06
CA ILE A 24 -7.52 -10.55 -12.23
C ILE A 24 -7.99 -9.49 -13.23
N MET A 25 -7.50 -8.24 -13.11
CA MET A 25 -7.87 -7.18 -14.04
C MET A 25 -7.45 -7.51 -15.48
N LEU A 26 -6.22 -7.99 -15.69
CA LEU A 26 -5.74 -8.36 -17.03
C LEU A 26 -6.59 -9.45 -17.69
N VAL A 27 -7.07 -10.42 -16.91
CA VAL A 27 -7.90 -11.54 -17.39
C VAL A 27 -9.35 -11.13 -17.61
N LYS A 28 -9.89 -10.24 -16.75
CA LYS A 28 -11.33 -9.91 -16.71
C LYS A 28 -11.68 -8.62 -17.43
N ALA A 29 -10.72 -7.77 -17.76
CA ALA A 29 -10.97 -6.54 -18.51
C ALA A 29 -11.47 -6.88 -19.92
N ASN A 30 -12.50 -6.19 -20.35
CA ASN A 30 -13.02 -6.34 -21.72
C ASN A 30 -12.21 -5.58 -22.78
N TRP A 31 -11.22 -4.82 -22.33
CA TRP A 31 -10.31 -4.03 -23.16
C TRP A 31 -11.00 -3.05 -24.13
N ALA A 32 -12.24 -2.67 -23.85
CA ALA A 32 -12.97 -1.70 -24.65
C ALA A 32 -12.30 -0.31 -24.65
N LEU A 33 -11.61 0.02 -23.56
CA LEU A 33 -10.81 1.23 -23.40
C LEU A 33 -9.42 0.89 -22.86
N PRO A 34 -8.50 0.37 -23.69
CA PRO A 34 -7.24 -0.22 -23.25
C PRO A 34 -6.38 0.72 -22.39
N ILE A 35 -6.28 2.00 -22.79
CA ILE A 35 -5.49 3.00 -22.06
C ILE A 35 -6.05 3.22 -20.64
N ARG A 36 -7.37 3.31 -20.52
CA ARG A 36 -8.03 3.41 -19.21
C ARG A 36 -7.78 2.16 -18.38
N ASP A 37 -7.93 0.99 -18.99
CA ASP A 37 -7.78 -0.29 -18.30
C ASP A 37 -6.34 -0.48 -17.81
N ILE A 38 -5.34 -0.13 -18.63
CA ILE A 38 -3.93 -0.10 -18.22
C ILE A 38 -3.72 0.86 -17.04
N SER A 39 -4.26 2.10 -17.13
CA SER A 39 -4.08 3.08 -16.06
C SER A 39 -4.68 2.62 -14.73
N VAL A 40 -5.84 1.97 -14.76
CA VAL A 40 -6.46 1.38 -13.55
C VAL A 40 -5.61 0.21 -13.02
N GLY A 41 -5.07 -0.63 -13.91
CA GLY A 41 -4.16 -1.72 -13.52
C GLY A 41 -2.91 -1.21 -12.79
N LEU A 42 -2.31 -0.13 -13.26
CA LEU A 42 -1.19 0.53 -12.58
C LEU A 42 -1.58 1.01 -11.18
N ALA A 43 -2.77 1.62 -11.03
CA ALA A 43 -3.26 2.06 -9.72
C ALA A 43 -3.53 0.87 -8.78
N PHE A 44 -4.13 -0.21 -9.26
CA PHE A 44 -4.38 -1.41 -8.48
C PHE A 44 -3.07 -2.03 -8.00
N PHE A 45 -2.11 -2.19 -8.89
CA PHE A 45 -0.79 -2.71 -8.53
C PHE A 45 -0.07 -1.78 -7.56
N GLY A 46 -0.08 -0.46 -7.83
CA GLY A 46 0.51 0.54 -6.95
C GLY A 46 -0.08 0.51 -5.53
N MET A 47 -1.40 0.44 -5.40
CA MET A 47 -2.07 0.32 -4.09
C MET A 47 -1.78 -1.02 -3.41
N ALA A 48 -1.74 -2.12 -4.16
CA ALA A 48 -1.43 -3.43 -3.60
C ALA A 48 -0.01 -3.47 -3.02
N ILE A 49 1.01 -2.99 -3.75
CA ILE A 49 2.38 -2.92 -3.22
C ILE A 49 2.52 -1.90 -2.07
N ALA A 50 1.72 -0.82 -2.06
CA ALA A 50 1.68 0.10 -0.92
C ALA A 50 1.23 -0.62 0.37
N GLY A 51 0.16 -1.39 0.28
CA GLY A 51 -0.34 -2.16 1.43
C GLY A 51 0.62 -3.27 1.86
N MET A 52 1.35 -3.89 0.94
CA MET A 52 2.35 -4.91 1.28
C MET A 52 3.52 -4.36 2.10
N GLN A 53 3.72 -3.02 2.17
CA GLN A 53 4.73 -2.39 3.02
C GLN A 53 4.52 -2.63 4.52
N PHE A 54 3.32 -2.99 4.94
CA PHE A 54 3.06 -3.36 6.34
C PHE A 54 3.80 -4.64 6.77
N LEU A 55 4.03 -5.58 5.85
CA LEU A 55 4.68 -6.85 6.14
C LEU A 55 6.13 -6.70 6.65
N PRO A 56 7.05 -6.03 5.94
CA PRO A 56 8.42 -5.89 6.41
C PRO A 56 8.53 -5.04 7.68
N ILE A 57 7.64 -4.04 7.85
CA ILE A 57 7.68 -3.13 9.00
C ILE A 57 7.05 -3.75 10.25
N ALA A 58 6.15 -4.73 10.11
CA ALA A 58 5.49 -5.38 11.23
C ALA A 58 6.47 -6.09 12.19
N ARG A 59 7.72 -6.32 11.78
CA ARG A 59 8.76 -6.99 12.59
C ARG A 59 8.25 -8.29 13.19
N ILE A 60 7.59 -9.10 12.35
CA ILE A 60 7.15 -10.43 12.73
C ILE A 60 8.40 -11.25 13.05
N PRO A 61 8.48 -11.95 14.18
CA PRO A 61 9.72 -12.60 14.64
C PRO A 61 10.42 -13.44 13.58
N TRP A 62 9.70 -14.34 12.89
CA TRP A 62 10.28 -15.20 11.88
C TRP A 62 10.83 -14.44 10.66
N LEU A 63 10.33 -13.24 10.36
CA LEU A 63 10.79 -12.39 9.26
C LEU A 63 12.01 -11.56 9.68
N SER A 64 12.04 -11.10 10.91
CA SER A 64 13.18 -10.37 11.47
C SER A 64 14.46 -11.21 11.49
N ASP A 65 14.33 -12.54 11.62
CA ASP A 65 15.44 -13.48 11.55
C ASP A 65 15.99 -13.66 10.12
N VAL A 66 15.22 -13.25 9.12
CA VAL A 66 15.51 -13.51 7.69
C VAL A 66 16.08 -12.29 6.99
N VAL A 67 15.60 -11.11 7.34
CA VAL A 67 15.96 -9.86 6.67
C VAL A 67 16.43 -8.84 7.70
N GLU A 68 17.67 -8.38 7.53
CA GLU A 68 18.24 -7.30 8.33
C GLU A 68 17.40 -6.02 8.25
N LEU A 69 17.30 -5.30 9.35
CA LEU A 69 16.46 -4.12 9.48
C LEU A 69 16.78 -3.03 8.44
N ASP A 70 18.06 -2.81 8.18
CA ASP A 70 18.51 -1.82 7.18
C ASP A 70 18.07 -2.18 5.75
N LYS A 71 18.07 -3.46 5.43
CA LYS A 71 17.56 -3.96 4.14
C LYS A 71 16.05 -3.77 4.04
N MET A 72 15.33 -4.02 5.13
CA MET A 72 13.88 -3.79 5.19
C MET A 72 13.54 -2.32 4.92
N TYR A 73 14.27 -1.37 5.53
CA TYR A 73 14.05 0.05 5.29
C TYR A 73 14.36 0.47 3.85
N LYS A 74 15.43 -0.06 3.25
CA LYS A 74 15.77 0.20 1.83
C LYS A 74 14.68 -0.32 0.90
N ILE A 75 14.20 -1.53 1.14
CA ILE A 75 13.08 -2.13 0.38
C ILE A 75 11.83 -1.26 0.54
N HIS A 76 11.47 -0.88 1.76
CA HIS A 76 10.34 -0.01 2.02
C HIS A 76 10.44 1.30 1.23
N HIS A 77 11.59 1.96 1.22
CA HIS A 77 11.80 3.19 0.46
C HIS A 77 11.57 3.02 -1.04
N VAL A 78 12.20 2.02 -1.66
CA VAL A 78 12.11 1.77 -3.10
C VAL A 78 10.68 1.41 -3.49
N VAL A 79 10.06 0.49 -2.77
CA VAL A 79 8.72 0.00 -3.09
C VAL A 79 7.66 1.09 -2.83
N SER A 80 7.83 1.91 -1.78
CA SER A 80 6.94 3.06 -1.54
C SER A 80 7.03 4.11 -2.65
N ALA A 81 8.24 4.45 -3.09
CA ALA A 81 8.42 5.38 -4.21
C ALA A 81 7.78 4.84 -5.51
N SER A 82 7.97 3.56 -5.80
CA SER A 82 7.33 2.89 -6.94
C SER A 82 5.81 2.91 -6.83
N SER A 83 5.26 2.68 -5.64
CA SER A 83 3.82 2.74 -5.38
C SER A 83 3.26 4.14 -5.67
N VAL A 84 3.89 5.19 -5.13
CA VAL A 84 3.48 6.58 -5.39
C VAL A 84 3.48 6.89 -6.88
N LEU A 85 4.54 6.49 -7.60
CA LEU A 85 4.63 6.69 -9.04
C LEU A 85 3.50 5.98 -9.80
N LEU A 86 3.28 4.70 -9.52
CA LEU A 86 2.25 3.90 -10.20
C LEU A 86 0.84 4.45 -9.96
N VAL A 87 0.53 4.86 -8.72
CA VAL A 87 -0.77 5.44 -8.39
C VAL A 87 -0.94 6.82 -9.04
N ALA A 88 0.13 7.65 -9.09
CA ALA A 88 0.09 8.97 -9.73
C ALA A 88 -0.04 8.89 -11.25
N LEU A 89 0.52 7.87 -11.89
CA LEU A 89 0.36 7.64 -13.33
C LEU A 89 -1.10 7.41 -13.73
N HIS A 90 -1.92 6.81 -12.87
CA HIS A 90 -3.33 6.57 -13.16
C HIS A 90 -4.11 7.85 -13.53
N PRO A 91 -4.24 8.86 -12.67
CA PRO A 91 -4.95 10.09 -13.04
C PRO A 91 -4.24 10.86 -14.14
N LEU A 92 -2.92 10.84 -14.21
CA LEU A 92 -2.16 11.50 -15.27
C LEU A 92 -2.49 10.93 -16.65
N ILE A 93 -2.48 9.61 -16.81
CA ILE A 93 -2.87 8.94 -18.07
C ILE A 93 -4.31 9.30 -18.45
N LEU A 94 -5.24 9.26 -17.48
CA LEU A 94 -6.64 9.60 -17.73
C LEU A 94 -6.82 11.05 -18.16
N LEU A 95 -6.10 12.00 -17.57
CA LEU A 95 -6.13 13.41 -17.93
C LEU A 95 -5.58 13.64 -19.35
N LEU A 96 -4.42 13.04 -19.65
CA LEU A 96 -3.76 13.20 -20.95
C LEU A 96 -4.54 12.56 -22.12
N THR A 97 -5.34 11.53 -21.84
CA THR A 97 -6.13 10.82 -22.87
C THR A 97 -7.57 11.28 -22.95
N SER A 98 -7.94 12.33 -22.22
CA SER A 98 -9.33 12.83 -22.13
C SER A 98 -10.34 11.72 -21.76
N SER A 99 -9.86 10.66 -21.14
CA SER A 99 -10.65 9.47 -20.75
C SER A 99 -11.40 9.67 -19.44
N VAL A 100 -11.40 10.89 -18.90
CA VAL A 100 -12.05 11.21 -17.63
C VAL A 100 -13.50 11.62 -17.87
N TYR A 101 -14.43 10.72 -17.59
CA TYR A 101 -15.81 11.11 -17.38
C TYR A 101 -15.93 11.68 -15.96
N TYR A 102 -16.04 13.00 -15.86
CA TYR A 102 -16.18 13.70 -14.59
C TYR A 102 -17.54 13.38 -13.97
N SER A 103 -17.55 12.60 -12.93
CA SER A 103 -18.67 12.52 -12.01
C SER A 103 -18.19 13.00 -10.64
N GLY A 104 -18.33 14.31 -10.43
CA GLY A 104 -17.99 15.11 -9.23
C GLY A 104 -17.50 14.38 -7.98
N PHE A 105 -18.41 14.04 -7.11
CA PHE A 105 -18.11 13.47 -5.77
C PHE A 105 -17.36 12.13 -5.78
N LEU A 106 -17.51 11.30 -6.82
CA LEU A 106 -16.85 9.99 -6.90
C LEU A 106 -15.34 10.07 -7.12
N ILE A 107 -14.83 11.20 -7.60
CA ILE A 107 -13.40 11.42 -7.88
C ILE A 107 -12.68 12.01 -6.65
N ILE A 108 -13.41 12.68 -5.76
CA ILE A 108 -12.82 13.37 -4.59
C ILE A 108 -11.99 12.42 -3.73
N GLY A 109 -12.50 11.20 -3.46
CA GLY A 109 -11.74 10.19 -2.70
C GLY A 109 -10.40 9.83 -3.35
N GLY A 110 -10.35 9.71 -4.69
CA GLY A 110 -9.11 9.47 -5.43
C GLY A 110 -8.11 10.63 -5.29
N TRP A 111 -8.57 11.87 -5.40
CA TRP A 111 -7.72 13.04 -5.23
C TRP A 111 -7.21 13.21 -3.80
N ILE A 112 -8.06 12.95 -2.79
CA ILE A 112 -7.64 12.97 -1.37
C ILE A 112 -6.59 11.88 -1.13
N GLY A 113 -6.81 10.67 -1.63
CA GLY A 113 -5.84 9.57 -1.53
C GLY A 113 -4.51 9.90 -2.20
N LEU A 114 -4.55 10.46 -3.41
CA LEU A 114 -3.35 10.89 -4.13
C LEU A 114 -2.62 12.02 -3.42
N ALA A 115 -3.34 13.04 -2.94
CA ALA A 115 -2.74 14.13 -2.15
C ALA A 115 -2.06 13.59 -0.88
N GLY A 116 -2.72 12.63 -0.19
CA GLY A 116 -2.12 11.92 0.94
C GLY A 116 -0.84 11.19 0.58
N LEU A 117 -0.81 10.47 -0.55
CA LEU A 117 0.40 9.78 -1.05
C LEU A 117 1.54 10.74 -1.36
N VAL A 118 1.26 11.86 -2.00
CA VAL A 118 2.27 12.89 -2.30
C VAL A 118 2.77 13.52 -1.00
N LEU A 119 1.89 13.84 -0.08
CA LEU A 119 2.24 14.46 1.19
C LEU A 119 3.07 13.53 2.07
N ILE A 120 2.75 12.23 2.15
CA ILE A 120 3.55 11.26 2.89
C ILE A 120 4.95 11.10 2.29
N ALA A 121 5.07 11.13 0.95
CA ALA A 121 6.36 11.09 0.26
C ALA A 121 7.20 12.34 0.56
N ILE A 122 6.63 13.53 0.41
CA ILE A 122 7.31 14.80 0.68
C ILE A 122 7.78 14.87 2.13
N THR A 123 6.90 14.59 3.09
CA THR A 123 7.24 14.65 4.52
C THR A 123 8.27 13.60 4.92
N SER A 124 8.31 12.45 4.25
CA SER A 124 9.30 11.42 4.51
C SER A 124 10.68 11.76 3.92
N ILE A 125 10.74 12.24 2.69
CA ILE A 125 11.99 12.61 2.00
C ILE A 125 12.61 13.85 2.64
N TYR A 126 11.81 14.88 2.87
CA TYR A 126 12.25 16.20 3.31
C TYR A 126 12.09 16.44 4.81
N ARG A 127 11.86 15.40 5.64
CA ARG A 127 11.64 15.51 7.09
C ARG A 127 12.64 16.40 7.80
N LYS A 128 13.93 16.22 7.50
CA LYS A 128 15.01 16.99 8.14
C LYS A 128 14.98 18.45 7.70
N GLN A 129 14.79 18.73 6.41
CA GLN A 129 14.71 20.09 5.87
C GLN A 129 13.49 20.83 6.39
N LEU A 130 12.37 20.12 6.54
CA LEU A 130 11.14 20.65 7.13
C LEU A 130 11.20 20.77 8.65
N LYS A 131 12.32 20.39 9.28
CA LYS A 131 12.54 20.41 10.74
C LYS A 131 11.46 19.67 11.53
N ILE A 132 10.84 18.62 10.93
CA ILE A 132 9.81 17.82 11.58
C ILE A 132 10.50 16.82 12.53
N SER A 133 10.10 16.83 13.82
CA SER A 133 10.58 15.85 14.79
C SER A 133 10.22 14.42 14.35
N TYR A 134 11.01 13.43 14.79
CA TYR A 134 10.72 12.02 14.43
C TYR A 134 9.34 11.57 14.92
N THR A 135 8.96 11.94 16.14
CA THR A 135 7.66 11.57 16.73
C THR A 135 6.50 12.19 15.97
N THR A 136 6.59 13.48 15.64
CA THR A 136 5.58 14.18 14.84
C THR A 136 5.45 13.58 13.45
N TRP A 137 6.59 13.32 12.79
CA TRP A 137 6.61 12.68 11.49
C TRP A 137 5.98 11.29 11.52
N LEU A 138 6.28 10.48 12.54
CA LEU A 138 5.72 9.13 12.65
C LEU A 138 4.19 9.17 12.80
N LEU A 139 3.66 10.08 13.62
CA LEU A 139 2.22 10.28 13.76
C LEU A 139 1.58 10.74 12.44
N MET A 140 2.19 11.72 11.76
CA MET A 140 1.71 12.19 10.45
C MET A 140 1.73 11.06 9.42
N HIS A 141 2.79 10.26 9.39
CA HIS A 141 2.94 9.13 8.49
C HIS A 141 1.81 8.10 8.69
N ASP A 142 1.48 7.78 9.94
CA ASP A 142 0.39 6.87 10.27
C ASP A 142 -0.98 7.41 9.87
N LEU A 143 -1.26 8.67 10.22
CA LEU A 143 -2.53 9.31 9.89
C LEU A 143 -2.73 9.44 8.37
N LEU A 144 -1.68 9.82 7.64
CA LEU A 144 -1.71 9.88 6.18
C LEU A 144 -1.89 8.48 5.57
N THR A 145 -1.24 7.46 6.11
CA THR A 145 -1.42 6.09 5.66
C THR A 145 -2.87 5.62 5.82
N LEU A 146 -3.48 5.91 6.97
CA LEU A 146 -4.89 5.60 7.22
C LEU A 146 -5.81 6.37 6.25
N LEU A 147 -5.55 7.65 6.03
CA LEU A 147 -6.29 8.50 5.09
C LEU A 147 -6.20 7.92 3.66
N ILE A 148 -5.00 7.57 3.21
CA ILE A 148 -4.77 6.97 1.89
C ILE A 148 -5.55 5.66 1.74
N MET A 149 -5.50 4.80 2.75
CA MET A 149 -6.25 3.55 2.77
C MET A 149 -7.76 3.81 2.65
N VAL A 150 -8.33 4.66 3.51
CA VAL A 150 -9.76 4.93 3.53
C VAL A 150 -10.25 5.53 2.22
N PHE A 151 -9.61 6.60 1.75
CA PHE A 151 -10.08 7.33 0.57
C PHE A 151 -9.71 6.63 -0.73
N GLY A 152 -8.55 5.97 -0.80
CA GLY A 152 -8.15 5.16 -1.96
C GLY A 152 -9.09 3.97 -2.15
N LEU A 153 -9.38 3.21 -1.08
CA LEU A 153 -10.33 2.10 -1.12
C LEU A 153 -11.75 2.57 -1.41
N GLN A 154 -12.20 3.66 -0.75
CA GLN A 154 -13.52 4.25 -1.04
C GLN A 154 -13.66 4.62 -2.52
N HIS A 155 -12.65 5.28 -3.10
CA HIS A 155 -12.64 5.62 -4.52
C HIS A 155 -12.76 4.36 -5.40
N MET A 156 -11.96 3.35 -5.12
CA MET A 156 -11.94 2.09 -5.86
C MET A 156 -13.28 1.36 -5.80
N PHE A 157 -13.86 1.19 -4.61
CA PHE A 157 -15.15 0.50 -4.43
C PHE A 157 -16.32 1.29 -5.01
N LYS A 158 -16.34 2.61 -4.90
CA LYS A 158 -17.41 3.44 -5.46
C LYS A 158 -17.40 3.48 -6.98
N ARG A 159 -16.24 3.38 -7.63
CA ARG A 159 -16.14 3.31 -9.09
C ARG A 159 -16.63 1.99 -9.66
N ASN A 160 -16.66 0.94 -8.85
CA ASN A 160 -17.39 -0.32 -9.00
C ASN A 160 -17.29 -1.09 -10.34
N TYR A 161 -16.67 -0.59 -11.39
CA TYR A 161 -16.60 -1.31 -12.68
C TYR A 161 -15.86 -2.64 -12.54
N TYR A 162 -14.64 -2.62 -12.02
CA TYR A 162 -13.84 -3.83 -11.82
C TYR A 162 -14.24 -4.59 -10.53
N MET A 163 -14.77 -3.87 -9.53
CA MET A 163 -15.19 -4.45 -8.25
C MET A 163 -16.51 -5.24 -8.34
N ARG A 164 -17.20 -5.19 -9.48
CA ARG A 164 -18.35 -6.09 -9.76
C ARG A 164 -17.94 -7.55 -9.94
N ASP A 165 -16.69 -7.80 -10.33
CA ASP A 165 -16.16 -9.15 -10.39
C ASP A 165 -15.92 -9.68 -8.97
N PRO A 166 -16.54 -10.82 -8.59
CA PRO A 166 -16.42 -11.35 -7.23
C PRO A 166 -14.98 -11.72 -6.84
N ALA A 167 -14.17 -12.18 -7.81
CA ALA A 167 -12.76 -12.51 -7.53
C ALA A 167 -11.95 -11.27 -7.23
N MET A 168 -12.18 -10.17 -7.95
CA MET A 168 -11.55 -8.87 -7.67
C MET A 168 -11.94 -8.35 -6.28
N ALA A 169 -13.24 -8.37 -5.97
CA ALA A 169 -13.73 -7.95 -4.66
C ALA A 169 -13.13 -8.79 -3.54
N ALA A 170 -13.10 -10.12 -3.69
CA ALA A 170 -12.52 -11.03 -2.71
C ALA A 170 -11.00 -10.79 -2.51
N ALA A 171 -10.25 -10.58 -3.60
CA ALA A 171 -8.83 -10.26 -3.54
C ALA A 171 -8.58 -8.97 -2.73
N TRP A 172 -9.35 -7.92 -2.98
CA TRP A 172 -9.21 -6.66 -2.25
C TRP A 172 -9.65 -6.77 -0.79
N ILE A 173 -10.72 -7.49 -0.48
CA ILE A 173 -11.15 -7.76 0.90
C ILE A 173 -10.03 -8.50 1.65
N LEU A 174 -9.42 -9.53 1.04
CA LEU A 174 -8.31 -10.25 1.64
C LEU A 174 -7.12 -9.33 1.93
N LEU A 175 -6.72 -8.48 0.98
CA LEU A 175 -5.64 -7.51 1.17
C LEU A 175 -5.97 -6.53 2.30
N ILE A 176 -7.18 -5.99 2.36
CA ILE A 176 -7.63 -5.07 3.42
C ILE A 176 -7.56 -5.74 4.80
N VAL A 177 -8.00 -7.00 4.90
CA VAL A 177 -7.92 -7.77 6.15
C VAL A 177 -6.46 -7.97 6.58
N ILE A 178 -5.57 -8.31 5.65
CA ILE A 178 -4.14 -8.45 5.93
C ILE A 178 -3.55 -7.11 6.39
N TRP A 179 -3.79 -6.02 5.67
CA TRP A 179 -3.25 -4.70 6.00
C TRP A 179 -3.78 -4.18 7.33
N GLY A 180 -5.09 -4.26 7.54
CA GLY A 180 -5.74 -3.85 8.79
C GLY A 180 -5.26 -4.68 9.97
N GLY A 181 -5.15 -6.01 9.79
CA GLY A 181 -4.60 -6.91 10.81
C GLY A 181 -3.15 -6.60 11.18
N LEU A 182 -2.30 -6.34 10.18
CA LEU A 182 -0.90 -5.95 10.41
C LEU A 182 -0.80 -4.59 11.10
N MET A 183 -1.62 -3.62 10.71
CA MET A 183 -1.66 -2.30 11.34
C MET A 183 -2.11 -2.40 12.81
N LEU A 184 -3.16 -3.17 13.10
CA LEU A 184 -3.61 -3.44 14.47
C LEU A 184 -2.53 -4.16 15.28
N TYR A 185 -1.87 -5.15 14.69
CA TYR A 185 -0.75 -5.85 15.34
C TYR A 185 0.35 -4.87 15.73
N MET A 186 0.81 -4.03 14.81
CA MET A 186 1.90 -3.09 15.07
C MET A 186 1.55 -2.02 16.10
N ARG A 187 0.32 -1.53 16.10
CA ARG A 187 -0.09 -0.37 16.91
C ARG A 187 -0.71 -0.73 18.25
N LEU A 188 -1.33 -1.89 18.37
CA LEU A 188 -2.01 -2.31 19.59
C LEU A 188 -1.35 -3.55 20.22
N ILE A 189 -1.24 -4.65 19.47
CA ILE A 189 -0.85 -5.94 20.03
C ILE A 189 0.63 -5.94 20.44
N ARG A 190 1.50 -5.53 19.53
CA ARG A 190 2.94 -5.54 19.75
C ARG A 190 3.39 -4.64 20.91
N PRO A 191 2.96 -3.39 21.07
CA PRO A 191 3.29 -2.57 22.24
C PRO A 191 2.81 -3.19 23.55
N LEU A 192 1.63 -3.83 23.56
CA LEU A 192 1.11 -4.52 24.76
C LEU A 192 1.95 -5.73 25.13
N ILE A 193 2.43 -6.50 24.15
CA ILE A 193 3.32 -7.64 24.39
C ILE A 193 4.68 -7.15 24.95
N LEU A 194 5.27 -6.13 24.31
CA LEU A 194 6.56 -5.57 24.74
C LEU A 194 6.48 -4.88 26.10
N GLY A 195 5.35 -4.23 26.42
CA GLY A 195 5.13 -3.62 27.73
C GLY A 195 5.03 -4.63 28.88
N LYS A 196 4.62 -5.87 28.59
CA LYS A 196 4.57 -6.97 29.58
C LYS A 196 5.94 -7.61 29.82
N HIS A 197 6.86 -7.48 28.87
CA HIS A 197 8.22 -8.02 28.93
C HIS A 197 9.22 -6.90 28.67
N PRO A 198 9.40 -5.94 29.62
CA PRO A 198 10.42 -4.92 29.49
C PRO A 198 11.78 -5.61 29.38
N TYR A 199 12.58 -5.26 28.38
CA TYR A 199 13.95 -5.76 28.26
C TYR A 199 14.70 -5.33 29.52
N ALA A 200 15.11 -6.27 30.33
CA ALA A 200 16.11 -6.01 31.36
C ALA A 200 17.41 -5.70 30.59
N VAL A 201 17.83 -4.45 30.65
CA VAL A 201 19.16 -4.03 30.20
C VAL A 201 20.10 -4.54 31.29
N SER A 202 20.78 -5.65 31.03
CA SER A 202 21.88 -6.14 31.84
C SER A 202 23.16 -5.41 31.50
#